data_5aa90095ad8ac870564c6131829c66d3
#
_entry.id   5aa90095ad8ac870564c6131829c66d3
#
_cell.length_a   1.000
_cell.length_b   1.000
_cell.length_c   1.000
_cell.angle_alpha   90.00
_cell.angle_beta   90.00
_cell.angle_gamma   90.00
#
_symmetry.space_group_name_H-M   'P 1'
#
loop_
_entity.id
_entity.type
_entity.pdbx_description
1 polymer ?
#
loop_
_entity_poly.entity_id
_entity_poly.type
_entity_poly.pdbx_seq_one_letter_code
_entity_poly.pdbx_strand_id
1 'polypeptide(L)'
;RAQRFNQFGTLGNKSSGSNNMIYEFEGKRPTIDPSAYISDSAVVIGDVTIGARCYIGSGAVIRADERPIWIGDESAVEDLCVIHVGGPEAKTDGCHIGKRVTIGHGAMVHGNYIRDGANIGMGAIVSLFADIGEYTVVAEGTVVKKHQTIPPRVVVGGAPAKILRELEEKDIYAWERSKQTYIDLAARCKAPGGLERID
;
A
#
# COMPACT_ATOMS: atom_id res chain seq x y z
N ARG A 1 -39.08 -8.04 48.19
CA ARG A 1 -37.66 -8.42 48.41
C ARG A 1 -36.88 -8.03 47.19
N ALA A 2 -36.11 -6.95 47.35
CA ALA A 2 -35.20 -6.46 46.38
C ALA A 2 -33.91 -7.31 46.34
N GLN A 3 -33.37 -7.62 45.17
CA GLN A 3 -31.97 -7.96 45.03
C GLN A 3 -31.35 -7.10 43.95
N ARG A 4 -30.33 -6.39 44.40
CA ARG A 4 -29.45 -5.51 43.63
C ARG A 4 -28.58 -6.34 42.69
N PHE A 5 -28.42 -5.88 41.46
CA PHE A 5 -27.23 -6.18 40.68
C PHE A 5 -26.47 -4.89 40.40
N ASN A 6 -25.45 -4.70 41.24
CA ASN A 6 -24.35 -3.76 40.97
C ASN A 6 -23.20 -4.58 40.40
N GLN A 7 -22.84 -4.41 39.15
CA GLN A 7 -21.49 -4.65 38.67
C GLN A 7 -21.22 -3.69 37.50
N PHE A 8 -20.81 -2.48 37.84
CA PHE A 8 -20.06 -1.65 36.89
C PHE A 8 -18.62 -2.15 36.92
N GLY A 9 -18.28 -2.98 35.95
CA GLY A 9 -16.89 -3.30 35.62
C GLY A 9 -16.19 -2.02 35.19
N THR A 10 -15.09 -1.69 35.83
CA THR A 10 -14.16 -0.61 35.50
C THR A 10 -13.76 -0.71 34.03
N LEU A 11 -14.17 0.28 33.27
CA LEU A 11 -13.64 0.51 31.92
C LEU A 11 -12.14 0.81 32.08
N GLY A 12 -11.31 -0.17 31.76
CA GLY A 12 -9.87 0.00 31.68
C GLY A 12 -9.54 1.15 30.74
N ASN A 13 -8.72 2.04 31.22
CA ASN A 13 -8.14 3.17 30.54
C ASN A 13 -7.54 2.68 29.20
N LYS A 14 -8.23 2.85 28.08
CA LYS A 14 -7.62 2.67 26.76
C LYS A 14 -6.64 3.79 26.60
N SER A 15 -5.34 3.46 26.62
CA SER A 15 -4.26 4.30 26.13
C SER A 15 -4.69 4.98 24.82
N SER A 16 -4.27 6.22 24.62
CA SER A 16 -4.41 7.00 23.38
C SER A 16 -3.75 6.24 22.21
N GLY A 17 -4.41 5.20 21.73
CA GLY A 17 -4.00 4.42 20.58
C GLY A 17 -4.55 5.10 19.32
N SER A 18 -3.70 5.20 18.29
CA SER A 18 -4.09 5.59 16.94
C SER A 18 -5.41 4.91 16.54
N ASN A 19 -6.35 5.68 16.00
CA ASN A 19 -7.65 5.18 15.51
C ASN A 19 -7.52 4.44 14.17
N ASN A 20 -6.34 3.88 13.84
CA ASN A 20 -6.07 3.21 12.58
C ASN A 20 -7.02 2.03 12.39
N MET A 21 -7.63 1.92 11.21
CA MET A 21 -8.53 0.82 10.84
C MET A 21 -7.73 -0.41 10.43
N ILE A 22 -7.04 -1.03 11.39
CA ILE A 22 -6.23 -2.24 11.20
C ILE A 22 -6.98 -3.42 11.77
N TYR A 23 -7.25 -4.41 10.92
CA TYR A 23 -8.10 -5.56 11.27
C TYR A 23 -7.38 -6.88 11.11
N GLU A 24 -7.56 -7.75 12.10
CA GLU A 24 -7.28 -9.17 11.96
C GLU A 24 -8.40 -9.84 11.15
N PHE A 25 -8.05 -10.78 10.30
CA PHE A 25 -8.99 -11.62 9.55
C PHE A 25 -8.59 -13.10 9.67
N GLU A 26 -9.48 -13.93 10.19
CA GLU A 26 -9.28 -15.38 10.39
C GLU A 26 -7.94 -15.73 11.07
N GLY A 27 -7.59 -15.01 12.14
CA GLY A 27 -6.36 -15.21 12.90
C GLY A 27 -5.09 -14.63 12.25
N LYS A 28 -5.18 -14.04 11.08
CA LYS A 28 -4.09 -13.34 10.39
C LYS A 28 -4.12 -11.86 10.69
N ARG A 29 -3.01 -11.35 11.19
CA ARG A 29 -2.88 -9.98 11.68
C ARG A 29 -1.82 -9.23 10.91
N PRO A 30 -2.09 -7.97 10.49
CA PRO A 30 -1.07 -7.15 9.86
C PRO A 30 0.20 -6.99 10.71
N THR A 31 1.35 -7.15 10.07
CA THR A 31 2.67 -6.87 10.64
C THR A 31 3.18 -5.58 10.02
N ILE A 32 3.33 -4.53 10.83
CA ILE A 32 3.66 -3.18 10.36
C ILE A 32 4.92 -2.71 11.09
N ASP A 33 5.94 -2.32 10.32
CA ASP A 33 7.15 -1.75 10.92
C ASP A 33 6.82 -0.47 11.70
N PRO A 34 7.35 -0.29 12.92
CA PRO A 34 7.07 0.88 13.76
C PRO A 34 7.42 2.23 13.10
N SER A 35 8.31 2.27 12.12
CA SER A 35 8.68 3.49 11.39
C SER A 35 7.73 3.83 10.23
N ALA A 36 6.86 2.90 9.80
CA ALA A 36 5.88 3.17 8.77
C ALA A 36 4.77 4.12 9.28
N TYR A 37 4.32 5.01 8.41
CA TYR A 37 3.14 5.85 8.64
C TYR A 37 1.90 5.20 8.01
N ILE A 38 0.85 5.05 8.79
CA ILE A 38 -0.46 4.61 8.33
C ILE A 38 -1.46 5.71 8.65
N SER A 39 -2.13 6.25 7.64
CA SER A 39 -3.18 7.25 7.85
C SER A 39 -4.33 6.66 8.69
N ASP A 40 -4.92 7.48 9.56
CA ASP A 40 -6.07 7.07 10.40
C ASP A 40 -7.29 6.61 9.56
N SER A 41 -7.41 7.09 8.33
CA SER A 41 -8.47 6.70 7.40
C SER A 41 -8.07 5.55 6.45
N ALA A 42 -6.84 5.04 6.53
CA ALA A 42 -6.43 3.86 5.76
C ALA A 42 -6.94 2.58 6.42
N VAL A 43 -7.33 1.60 5.62
CA VAL A 43 -7.84 0.29 6.07
C VAL A 43 -6.83 -0.79 5.73
N VAL A 44 -6.35 -1.54 6.73
CA VAL A 44 -5.41 -2.66 6.54
C VAL A 44 -5.99 -3.93 7.16
N ILE A 45 -6.19 -4.96 6.35
CA ILE A 45 -6.91 -6.17 6.77
C ILE A 45 -6.10 -7.43 6.47
N GLY A 46 -5.97 -8.32 7.45
CA GLY A 46 -5.49 -9.70 7.28
C GLY A 46 -3.98 -9.84 7.18
N ASP A 47 -3.50 -10.74 6.31
CA ASP A 47 -2.10 -11.15 6.17
C ASP A 47 -1.26 -10.11 5.39
N VAL A 48 -1.11 -8.92 5.97
CA VAL A 48 -0.35 -7.80 5.37
C VAL A 48 0.96 -7.60 6.12
N THR A 49 2.06 -7.49 5.40
CA THR A 49 3.36 -7.04 5.93
C THR A 49 3.73 -5.70 5.31
N ILE A 50 4.00 -4.68 6.14
CA ILE A 50 4.42 -3.35 5.71
C ILE A 50 5.80 -3.05 6.28
N GLY A 51 6.77 -2.79 5.41
CA GLY A 51 8.15 -2.54 5.72
C GLY A 51 8.43 -1.17 6.33
N ALA A 52 9.71 -0.93 6.62
CA ALA A 52 10.18 0.28 7.27
C ALA A 52 9.97 1.53 6.42
N ARG A 53 9.66 2.65 7.09
CA ARG A 53 9.52 4.00 6.49
C ARG A 53 8.52 4.07 5.31
N CYS A 54 7.56 3.14 5.24
CA CYS A 54 6.48 3.21 4.28
C CYS A 54 5.50 4.33 4.59
N TYR A 55 4.87 4.87 3.55
CA TYR A 55 3.76 5.81 3.63
C TYR A 55 2.48 5.14 3.14
N ILE A 56 1.45 5.06 3.98
CA ILE A 56 0.10 4.59 3.59
C ILE A 56 -0.86 5.75 3.76
N GLY A 57 -1.34 6.26 2.63
CA GLY A 57 -2.12 7.48 2.51
C GLY A 57 -3.58 7.34 2.92
N SER A 58 -4.28 8.48 2.92
CA SER A 58 -5.66 8.58 3.36
C SER A 58 -6.62 7.79 2.46
N GLY A 59 -7.50 7.00 3.07
CA GLY A 59 -8.49 6.19 2.36
C GLY A 59 -7.90 5.02 1.55
N ALA A 60 -6.60 4.73 1.68
CA ALA A 60 -6.01 3.54 1.08
C ALA A 60 -6.59 2.28 1.72
N VAL A 61 -6.89 1.26 0.91
CA VAL A 61 -7.42 -0.04 1.35
C VAL A 61 -6.44 -1.13 0.95
N ILE A 62 -5.86 -1.83 1.93
CA ILE A 62 -4.95 -2.95 1.73
C ILE A 62 -5.61 -4.17 2.37
N ARG A 63 -6.13 -5.08 1.54
CA ARG A 63 -6.93 -6.22 2.02
C ARG A 63 -6.34 -7.55 1.58
N ALA A 64 -5.79 -8.28 2.54
CA ALA A 64 -5.18 -9.59 2.39
C ALA A 64 -6.04 -10.67 3.11
N ASP A 65 -7.26 -10.83 2.66
CA ASP A 65 -8.21 -11.82 3.19
C ASP A 65 -7.98 -13.22 2.62
N GLU A 66 -7.55 -13.33 1.37
CA GLU A 66 -7.35 -14.61 0.69
C GLU A 66 -5.87 -15.02 0.59
N ARG A 67 -5.01 -14.08 0.24
CA ARG A 67 -3.56 -14.28 0.05
C ARG A 67 -2.78 -13.15 0.70
N PRO A 68 -1.52 -13.40 1.11
CA PRO A 68 -0.71 -12.37 1.75
C PRO A 68 -0.33 -11.22 0.81
N ILE A 69 -0.12 -10.05 1.41
CA ILE A 69 0.40 -8.85 0.75
C ILE A 69 1.68 -8.41 1.47
N TRP A 70 2.75 -8.21 0.72
CA TRP A 70 4.00 -7.64 1.24
C TRP A 70 4.28 -6.31 0.57
N ILE A 71 4.62 -5.30 1.37
CA ILE A 71 5.03 -3.97 0.94
C ILE A 71 6.42 -3.73 1.48
N GLY A 72 7.40 -3.63 0.59
CA GLY A 72 8.81 -3.44 0.92
C GLY A 72 9.10 -2.05 1.47
N ASP A 73 10.26 -1.92 2.11
CA ASP A 73 10.70 -0.69 2.78
C ASP A 73 10.64 0.52 1.86
N GLU A 74 10.37 1.69 2.46
CA GLU A 74 10.38 2.99 1.77
C GLU A 74 9.37 3.13 0.62
N SER A 75 8.38 2.25 0.56
CA SER A 75 7.32 2.33 -0.44
C SER A 75 6.19 3.23 -0.01
N ALA A 76 5.54 3.87 -0.98
CA ALA A 76 4.38 4.71 -0.78
C ALA A 76 3.15 4.09 -1.45
N VAL A 77 2.08 3.94 -0.68
CA VAL A 77 0.72 3.68 -1.17
C VAL A 77 -0.06 4.96 -0.92
N GLU A 78 -0.31 5.69 -1.98
CA GLU A 78 -0.90 7.03 -1.88
C GLU A 78 -2.40 6.97 -1.60
N ASP A 79 -3.04 8.15 -1.52
CA ASP A 79 -4.43 8.24 -1.10
C ASP A 79 -5.38 7.49 -2.04
N LEU A 80 -6.42 6.88 -1.46
CA LEU A 80 -7.50 6.17 -2.17
C LEU A 80 -7.04 4.97 -3.01
N CYS A 81 -5.82 4.47 -2.82
CA CYS A 81 -5.36 3.26 -3.49
C CYS A 81 -6.09 2.02 -2.95
N VAL A 82 -6.28 1.04 -3.82
CA VAL A 82 -6.79 -0.28 -3.42
C VAL A 82 -5.76 -1.34 -3.79
N ILE A 83 -5.30 -2.09 -2.79
CA ILE A 83 -4.44 -3.27 -3.00
C ILE A 83 -5.19 -4.48 -2.46
N HIS A 84 -5.44 -5.45 -3.34
CA HIS A 84 -6.14 -6.68 -3.01
C HIS A 84 -5.53 -7.85 -3.75
N VAL A 85 -5.61 -9.03 -3.20
CA VAL A 85 -5.15 -10.26 -3.85
C VAL A 85 -6.34 -11.09 -4.29
N GLY A 86 -6.27 -11.71 -5.45
CA GLY A 86 -7.33 -12.54 -5.99
C GLY A 86 -7.70 -13.71 -5.08
N GLY A 87 -8.94 -14.19 -5.24
CA GLY A 87 -9.57 -15.20 -4.40
C GLY A 87 -8.86 -16.56 -4.37
N PRO A 88 -9.40 -17.55 -3.62
CA PRO A 88 -8.74 -18.82 -3.28
C PRO A 88 -8.36 -19.67 -4.51
N GLU A 89 -9.06 -19.51 -5.60
CA GLU A 89 -8.77 -20.16 -6.89
C GLU A 89 -7.55 -19.56 -7.61
N ALA A 90 -7.07 -18.38 -7.19
CA ALA A 90 -5.92 -17.74 -7.80
C ALA A 90 -4.63 -18.50 -7.43
N LYS A 91 -3.97 -19.09 -8.43
CA LYS A 91 -2.67 -19.76 -8.28
C LYS A 91 -1.56 -18.72 -8.13
N THR A 92 -1.56 -17.99 -7.02
CA THR A 92 -0.55 -17.01 -6.65
C THR A 92 -0.16 -17.20 -5.20
N ASP A 93 1.09 -16.90 -4.88
CA ASP A 93 1.61 -16.83 -3.51
C ASP A 93 1.23 -15.54 -2.78
N GLY A 94 0.74 -14.52 -3.50
CA GLY A 94 0.30 -13.26 -2.93
C GLY A 94 0.57 -12.06 -3.81
N CYS A 95 0.58 -10.87 -3.22
CA CYS A 95 1.00 -9.61 -3.85
C CYS A 95 2.31 -9.14 -3.24
N HIS A 96 3.32 -8.99 -4.07
CA HIS A 96 4.66 -8.55 -3.67
C HIS A 96 4.95 -7.17 -4.24
N ILE A 97 4.90 -6.17 -3.39
CA ILE A 97 5.33 -4.81 -3.71
C ILE A 97 6.74 -4.65 -3.14
N GLY A 98 7.70 -4.39 -4.01
CA GLY A 98 9.11 -4.24 -3.69
C GLY A 98 9.42 -3.01 -2.85
N LYS A 99 10.71 -2.72 -2.71
CA LYS A 99 11.20 -1.54 -1.99
C LYS A 99 11.13 -0.30 -2.88
N ARG A 100 10.93 0.87 -2.23
CA ARG A 100 10.90 2.16 -2.94
C ARG A 100 9.94 2.16 -4.13
N VAL A 101 8.81 1.50 -4.00
CA VAL A 101 7.72 1.51 -4.98
C VAL A 101 6.77 2.65 -4.64
N THR A 102 6.25 3.33 -5.66
CA THR A 102 5.15 4.30 -5.51
C THR A 102 3.90 3.74 -6.17
N ILE A 103 2.81 3.63 -5.41
CA ILE A 103 1.46 3.37 -5.92
C ILE A 103 0.70 4.68 -5.84
N GLY A 104 0.54 5.35 -6.98
CA GLY A 104 -0.03 6.69 -7.11
C GLY A 104 -1.53 6.75 -6.78
N HIS A 105 -1.99 7.92 -6.39
CA HIS A 105 -3.36 8.17 -5.91
C HIS A 105 -4.44 7.45 -6.73
N GLY A 106 -5.34 6.76 -6.06
CA GLY A 106 -6.47 6.07 -6.68
C GLY A 106 -6.11 4.88 -7.57
N ALA A 107 -4.85 4.45 -7.61
CA ALA A 107 -4.47 3.26 -8.36
C ALA A 107 -5.04 1.99 -7.73
N MET A 108 -5.35 1.00 -8.57
CA MET A 108 -5.85 -0.30 -8.15
C MET A 108 -4.84 -1.40 -8.50
N VAL A 109 -4.33 -2.09 -7.50
CA VAL A 109 -3.42 -3.22 -7.65
C VAL A 109 -4.13 -4.50 -7.19
N HIS A 110 -4.38 -5.39 -8.14
CA HIS A 110 -5.04 -6.66 -7.88
C HIS A 110 -4.07 -7.83 -7.97
N GLY A 111 -3.07 -7.79 -7.18
CA GLY A 111 -2.12 -8.88 -6.95
C GLY A 111 -0.98 -8.98 -7.95
N ASN A 112 0.14 -9.40 -7.51
CA ASN A 112 1.32 -10.07 -8.02
C ASN A 112 2.63 -9.34 -7.73
N TYR A 113 3.46 -9.11 -8.74
CA TYR A 113 4.80 -8.56 -8.50
C TYR A 113 4.89 -7.13 -9.03
N ILE A 114 5.18 -6.20 -8.15
CA ILE A 114 5.61 -4.84 -8.49
C ILE A 114 7.01 -4.71 -7.91
N ARG A 115 8.02 -4.73 -8.78
CA ARG A 115 9.41 -4.87 -8.35
C ARG A 115 9.99 -3.54 -7.88
N ASP A 116 11.17 -3.61 -7.27
CA ASP A 116 11.84 -2.48 -6.64
C ASP A 116 11.90 -1.26 -7.54
N GLY A 117 11.68 -0.10 -6.95
CA GLY A 117 11.77 1.17 -7.64
C GLY A 117 10.68 1.47 -8.67
N ALA A 118 9.73 0.57 -8.92
CA ALA A 118 8.64 0.81 -9.87
C ALA A 118 7.71 1.94 -9.43
N ASN A 119 7.04 2.56 -10.39
CA ASN A 119 6.04 3.60 -10.18
C ASN A 119 4.75 3.23 -10.89
N ILE A 120 3.66 3.13 -10.14
CA ILE A 120 2.32 2.94 -10.66
C ILE A 120 1.63 4.30 -10.63
N GLY A 121 1.32 4.84 -11.80
CA GLY A 121 0.72 6.17 -11.96
C GLY A 121 -0.69 6.26 -11.37
N MET A 122 -1.12 7.49 -11.11
CA MET A 122 -2.44 7.78 -10.55
C MET A 122 -3.56 7.14 -11.36
N GLY A 123 -4.51 6.49 -10.69
CA GLY A 123 -5.65 5.83 -11.32
C GLY A 123 -5.30 4.64 -12.22
N ALA A 124 -4.06 4.17 -12.26
CA ALA A 124 -3.70 3.00 -13.03
C ALA A 124 -4.29 1.72 -12.44
N ILE A 125 -4.55 0.73 -13.30
CA ILE A 125 -5.07 -0.58 -12.92
C ILE A 125 -4.04 -1.65 -13.26
N VAL A 126 -3.55 -2.36 -12.24
CA VAL A 126 -2.67 -3.51 -12.39
C VAL A 126 -3.49 -4.78 -12.11
N SER A 127 -3.78 -5.53 -13.16
CA SER A 127 -4.65 -6.70 -13.04
C SER A 127 -3.91 -7.94 -12.54
N LEU A 128 -4.68 -8.95 -12.14
CA LEU A 128 -4.21 -10.21 -11.56
C LEU A 128 -3.12 -10.89 -12.42
N PHE A 129 -2.09 -11.40 -11.80
CA PHE A 129 -0.92 -12.05 -12.41
C PHE A 129 -0.06 -11.15 -13.31
N ALA A 130 -0.21 -9.85 -13.22
CA ALA A 130 0.73 -8.93 -13.87
C ALA A 130 2.06 -8.90 -13.11
N ASP A 131 3.16 -8.75 -13.81
CA ASP A 131 4.51 -8.57 -13.25
C ASP A 131 5.10 -7.27 -13.80
N ILE A 132 5.39 -6.32 -12.93
CA ILE A 132 5.95 -5.03 -13.26
C ILE A 132 7.43 -5.02 -12.90
N GLY A 133 8.29 -4.85 -13.91
CA GLY A 133 9.74 -4.86 -13.75
C GLY A 133 10.26 -3.71 -12.90
N GLU A 134 11.51 -3.88 -12.44
CA GLU A 134 12.22 -2.88 -11.63
C GLU A 134 12.30 -1.53 -12.33
N TYR A 135 12.16 -0.45 -11.57
CA TYR A 135 12.21 0.94 -12.07
C TYR A 135 11.26 1.24 -13.23
N THR A 136 10.28 0.38 -13.49
CA THR A 136 9.28 0.64 -14.54
C THR A 136 8.29 1.70 -14.10
N VAL A 137 7.92 2.57 -15.04
CA VAL A 137 6.87 3.57 -14.86
C VAL A 137 5.63 3.15 -15.63
N VAL A 138 4.56 2.87 -14.90
CA VAL A 138 3.22 2.71 -15.46
C VAL A 138 2.56 4.09 -15.42
N ALA A 139 2.31 4.68 -16.59
CA ALA A 139 1.72 6.04 -16.68
C ALA A 139 0.31 6.09 -16.07
N GLU A 140 -0.15 7.30 -15.77
CA GLU A 140 -1.46 7.55 -15.16
C GLU A 140 -2.60 6.94 -16.00
N GLY A 141 -3.62 6.38 -15.33
CA GLY A 141 -4.80 5.79 -15.99
C GLY A 141 -4.53 4.57 -16.86
N THR A 142 -3.33 4.01 -16.82
CA THR A 142 -2.94 2.83 -17.62
C THR A 142 -3.62 1.56 -17.09
N VAL A 143 -4.01 0.67 -18.00
CA VAL A 143 -4.51 -0.66 -17.66
C VAL A 143 -3.49 -1.73 -18.03
N VAL A 144 -2.78 -2.26 -17.05
CA VAL A 144 -1.97 -3.46 -17.21
C VAL A 144 -2.88 -4.68 -17.08
N LYS A 145 -3.04 -5.42 -18.16
CA LYS A 145 -3.97 -6.55 -18.20
C LYS A 145 -3.47 -7.78 -17.46
N LYS A 146 -4.38 -8.67 -17.16
CA LYS A 146 -4.10 -9.97 -16.52
C LYS A 146 -2.97 -10.72 -17.27
N HIS A 147 -2.04 -11.30 -16.50
CA HIS A 147 -0.85 -12.01 -16.99
C HIS A 147 0.13 -11.18 -17.84
N GLN A 148 0.01 -9.87 -17.85
CA GLN A 148 0.95 -9.03 -18.59
C GLN A 148 2.24 -8.86 -17.80
N THR A 149 3.37 -9.20 -18.42
CA THR A 149 4.70 -8.90 -17.90
C THR A 149 5.22 -7.64 -18.57
N ILE A 150 5.61 -6.67 -17.77
CA ILE A 150 6.25 -5.43 -18.20
C ILE A 150 7.75 -5.53 -17.85
N PRO A 151 8.65 -5.38 -18.81
CA PRO A 151 10.09 -5.47 -18.54
C PRO A 151 10.56 -4.31 -17.64
N PRO A 152 11.75 -4.43 -17.02
CA PRO A 152 12.32 -3.34 -16.22
C PRO A 152 12.70 -2.13 -17.07
N ARG A 153 12.78 -0.96 -16.42
CA ARG A 153 13.33 0.28 -16.96
C ARG A 153 12.63 0.78 -18.23
N VAL A 154 11.31 0.66 -18.27
CA VAL A 154 10.47 1.20 -19.36
C VAL A 154 9.37 2.10 -18.83
N VAL A 155 8.85 2.96 -19.68
CA VAL A 155 7.58 3.67 -19.48
C VAL A 155 6.52 2.94 -20.29
N VAL A 156 5.41 2.58 -19.65
CA VAL A 156 4.25 1.99 -20.32
C VAL A 156 3.02 2.87 -20.13
N GLY A 157 2.12 2.85 -21.12
CA GLY A 157 0.88 3.60 -21.08
C GLY A 157 -0.23 3.00 -21.92
N GLY A 158 -1.47 3.43 -21.67
CA GLY A 158 -2.66 3.04 -22.45
C GLY A 158 -3.47 1.89 -21.82
N ALA A 159 -4.59 1.57 -22.46
CA ALA A 159 -5.49 0.50 -22.08
C ALA A 159 -5.78 -0.41 -23.30
N PRO A 160 -5.09 -1.55 -23.46
CA PRO A 160 -4.09 -2.12 -22.59
C PRO A 160 -2.73 -1.41 -22.65
N ALA A 161 -1.91 -1.57 -21.61
CA ALA A 161 -0.58 -1.02 -21.51
C ALA A 161 0.33 -1.47 -22.65
N LYS A 162 1.06 -0.51 -23.23
CA LYS A 162 2.11 -0.71 -24.24
C LYS A 162 3.36 0.01 -23.83
N ILE A 163 4.52 -0.50 -24.20
CA ILE A 163 5.80 0.19 -24.01
C ILE A 163 5.78 1.45 -24.88
N LEU A 164 6.04 2.60 -24.24
CA LEU A 164 6.12 3.90 -24.88
C LEU A 164 7.57 4.26 -25.18
N ARG A 165 8.47 3.98 -24.24
CA ARG A 165 9.92 4.21 -24.35
C ARG A 165 10.68 3.50 -23.23
N GLU A 166 11.99 3.42 -23.38
CA GLU A 166 12.89 3.06 -22.29
C GLU A 166 13.03 4.23 -21.29
N LEU A 167 13.37 3.93 -20.04
CA LEU A 167 13.74 4.92 -19.04
C LEU A 167 15.19 5.35 -19.23
N GLU A 168 15.42 6.66 -19.13
CA GLU A 168 16.75 7.25 -19.08
C GLU A 168 17.20 7.46 -17.61
N GLU A 169 18.50 7.59 -17.35
CA GLU A 169 19.03 7.82 -16.00
C GLU A 169 18.45 9.09 -15.34
N LYS A 170 18.18 10.14 -16.14
CA LYS A 170 17.52 11.36 -15.64
C LYS A 170 16.11 11.11 -15.10
N ASP A 171 15.37 10.16 -15.71
CA ASP A 171 14.02 9.79 -15.24
C ASP A 171 14.12 9.08 -13.89
N ILE A 172 15.06 8.13 -13.76
CA ILE A 172 15.29 7.40 -12.51
C ILE A 172 15.67 8.38 -11.41
N TYR A 173 16.57 9.29 -11.66
CA TYR A 173 16.96 10.31 -10.70
C TYR A 173 15.77 11.17 -10.24
N ALA A 174 14.92 11.60 -11.17
CA ALA A 174 13.72 12.38 -10.85
C ALA A 174 12.74 11.59 -9.97
N TRP A 175 12.50 10.31 -10.30
CA TRP A 175 11.62 9.44 -9.52
C TRP A 175 12.19 9.12 -8.14
N GLU A 176 13.50 8.89 -8.00
CA GLU A 176 14.13 8.67 -6.70
C GLU A 176 13.97 9.87 -5.77
N ARG A 177 14.05 11.09 -6.29
CA ARG A 177 13.75 12.31 -5.52
C ARG A 177 12.28 12.39 -5.10
N SER A 178 11.36 12.03 -6.00
CA SER A 178 9.93 11.99 -5.67
C SER A 178 9.64 11.00 -4.56
N LYS A 179 10.21 9.80 -4.60
CA LYS A 179 10.08 8.78 -3.55
C LYS A 179 10.59 9.27 -2.20
N GLN A 180 11.74 9.98 -2.20
CA GLN A 180 12.28 10.55 -0.97
C GLN A 180 11.28 11.50 -0.29
N THR A 181 10.47 12.22 -1.08
CA THR A 181 9.42 13.10 -0.54
C THR A 181 8.42 12.33 0.32
N TYR A 182 7.99 11.13 -0.09
CA TYR A 182 7.05 10.31 0.69
C TYR A 182 7.70 9.66 1.92
N ILE A 183 8.98 9.27 1.83
CA ILE A 183 9.75 8.77 2.98
C ILE A 183 9.84 9.87 4.05
N ASP A 184 10.18 11.09 3.64
CA ASP A 184 10.26 12.24 4.53
C ASP A 184 8.88 12.64 5.07
N LEU A 185 7.82 12.53 4.25
CA LEU A 185 6.44 12.79 4.67
C LEU A 185 5.99 11.79 5.73
N ALA A 186 6.28 10.49 5.56
CA ALA A 186 5.98 9.48 6.56
C ALA A 186 6.61 9.82 7.93
N ALA A 187 7.88 10.20 7.92
CA ALA A 187 8.58 10.62 9.13
C ALA A 187 7.96 11.88 9.76
N ARG A 188 7.59 12.88 8.95
CA ARG A 188 6.97 14.13 9.41
C ARG A 188 5.58 13.90 9.99
N CYS A 189 4.76 13.05 9.37
CA CYS A 189 3.42 12.72 9.89
C CYS A 189 3.49 12.03 11.26
N LYS A 190 4.55 11.27 11.53
CA LYS A 190 4.76 10.57 12.81
C LYS A 190 5.44 11.42 13.88
N ALA A 191 6.07 12.51 13.50
CA ALA A 191 6.77 13.37 14.45
C ALA A 191 5.77 14.05 15.42
N PRO A 192 6.17 14.32 16.68
CA PRO A 192 5.37 15.14 17.57
C PRO A 192 5.03 16.50 16.93
N GLY A 193 3.75 16.90 16.93
CA GLY A 193 3.29 18.11 16.24
C GLY A 193 3.28 18.01 14.71
N GLY A 194 3.40 16.79 14.16
CA GLY A 194 3.35 16.53 12.72
C GLY A 194 1.93 16.58 12.17
N LEU A 195 1.27 15.43 12.05
CA LEU A 195 -0.14 15.36 11.68
C LEU A 195 -0.99 15.11 12.92
N GLU A 196 -1.80 16.07 13.29
CA GLU A 196 -2.66 16.02 14.48
C GLU A 196 -4.13 16.23 14.07
N ARG A 197 -5.00 15.43 14.67
CA ARG A 197 -6.44 15.63 14.53
C ARG A 197 -6.88 16.82 15.39
N ILE A 198 -7.70 17.69 14.86
CA ILE A 198 -8.10 18.96 15.50
C ILE A 198 -9.58 19.05 15.86
N ASP A 199 -10.31 17.94 15.87
CA ASP A 199 -11.74 17.84 16.21
C ASP A 199 -12.01 17.07 17.51
#